data_423d808a41bf9ebebf6db7d16c5f6918
#
_entry.id   423d808a41bf9ebebf6db7d16c5f6918
#
_cell.length_a   1.000
_cell.length_b   1.000
_cell.length_c   1.000
_cell.angle_alpha   90.00
_cell.angle_beta   90.00
_cell.angle_gamma   90.00
#
_symmetry.space_group_name_H-M   'P 1'
#
loop_
_entity.id
_entity.type
_entity.pdbx_description
1 polymer ?
#
loop_
_entity_poly.entity_id
_entity_poly.type
_entity_poly.pdbx_seq_one_letter_code
_entity_poly.pdbx_strand_id
1 'polypeptide(L)'
;MRKTTVAAIQMGCGSDVKENIEKASELIREAAAQGAQVILPPELFERPYFCQERRYEYYGYARTLEEDDAVIHMKKLAKELETVIPVSFYEAGDHRQMFNSVAVIDADGSVRGIYRKTHIPDDHYYQEKFYFCLLYTSDAADE
;
A
#
# COMPACT_ATOMS: atom_id res chain seq x y z
N MET A 1 -11.34 -9.48 27.70
CA MET A 1 -10.34 -9.19 26.66
C MET A 1 -11.06 -9.18 25.31
N ARG A 2 -10.99 -8.10 24.54
CA ARG A 2 -11.61 -8.01 23.21
C ARG A 2 -10.73 -8.77 22.22
N LYS A 3 -11.27 -9.72 21.47
CA LYS A 3 -10.56 -10.41 20.39
C LYS A 3 -10.73 -9.64 19.08
N THR A 4 -9.67 -9.49 18.32
CA THR A 4 -9.69 -8.93 16.96
C THR A 4 -9.21 -10.01 16.00
N THR A 5 -9.98 -10.24 14.94
CA THR A 5 -9.60 -11.15 13.84
C THR A 5 -8.91 -10.34 12.77
N VAL A 6 -7.74 -10.79 12.34
CA VAL A 6 -6.95 -10.17 11.28
C VAL A 6 -6.77 -11.14 10.11
N ALA A 7 -6.67 -10.61 8.89
CA ALA A 7 -6.40 -11.39 7.70
C ALA A 7 -5.28 -10.73 6.87
N ALA A 8 -4.43 -11.55 6.27
CA ALA A 8 -3.47 -11.14 5.25
C ALA A 8 -3.86 -11.79 3.93
N ILE A 9 -3.95 -10.96 2.88
CA ILE A 9 -4.28 -11.41 1.52
C ILE A 9 -3.00 -11.80 0.81
N GLN A 10 -3.05 -12.93 0.11
CA GLN A 10 -1.98 -13.35 -0.79
C GLN A 10 -2.54 -13.55 -2.20
N MET A 11 -1.96 -12.84 -3.17
CA MET A 11 -2.39 -12.91 -4.57
C MET A 11 -1.23 -12.63 -5.52
N GLY A 12 -1.33 -13.14 -6.74
CA GLY A 12 -0.46 -12.71 -7.84
C GLY A 12 -1.04 -11.46 -8.49
N CYS A 13 -0.18 -10.50 -8.83
CA CYS A 13 -0.55 -9.24 -9.48
C CYS A 13 -0.16 -9.26 -10.96
N GLY A 14 -1.11 -8.92 -11.83
CA GLY A 14 -0.91 -8.72 -13.27
C GLY A 14 -0.56 -7.29 -13.61
N SER A 15 -0.46 -6.98 -14.90
CA SER A 15 -0.16 -5.63 -15.39
C SER A 15 -1.36 -4.68 -15.37
N ASP A 16 -2.57 -5.19 -15.27
CA ASP A 16 -3.80 -4.39 -15.22
C ASP A 16 -4.15 -4.01 -13.79
N VAL A 17 -4.13 -2.71 -13.52
CA VAL A 17 -4.41 -2.13 -12.20
C VAL A 17 -5.82 -2.44 -11.72
N LYS A 18 -6.81 -2.34 -12.63
CA LYS A 18 -8.21 -2.59 -12.26
C LYS A 18 -8.45 -4.04 -11.90
N GLU A 19 -7.93 -4.97 -12.69
CA GLU A 19 -8.03 -6.40 -12.39
C GLU A 19 -7.39 -6.75 -11.05
N ASN A 20 -6.24 -6.14 -10.71
CA ASN A 20 -5.59 -6.35 -9.41
C ASN A 20 -6.43 -5.81 -8.26
N ILE A 21 -7.01 -4.61 -8.41
CA ILE A 21 -7.89 -4.01 -7.39
C ILE A 21 -9.15 -4.84 -7.20
N GLU A 22 -9.78 -5.31 -8.29
CA GLU A 22 -10.97 -6.17 -8.23
C GLU A 22 -10.66 -7.48 -7.52
N LYS A 23 -9.57 -8.15 -7.90
CA LYS A 23 -9.13 -9.40 -7.28
C LYS A 23 -8.83 -9.22 -5.77
N ALA A 24 -8.14 -8.14 -5.40
CA ALA A 24 -7.92 -7.81 -4.00
C ALA A 24 -9.25 -7.60 -3.26
N SER A 25 -10.20 -6.91 -3.89
CA SER A 25 -11.51 -6.62 -3.31
C SER A 25 -12.33 -7.89 -3.05
N GLU A 26 -12.29 -8.86 -3.96
CA GLU A 26 -12.96 -10.14 -3.78
C GLU A 26 -12.40 -10.90 -2.57
N LEU A 27 -11.08 -10.99 -2.47
CA LEU A 27 -10.40 -11.66 -1.34
C LEU A 27 -10.63 -10.92 -0.01
N ILE A 28 -10.67 -9.59 -0.04
CA ILE A 28 -11.00 -8.77 1.15
C ILE A 28 -12.44 -9.02 1.59
N ARG A 29 -13.41 -9.10 0.66
CA ARG A 29 -14.82 -9.44 0.98
C ARG A 29 -14.94 -10.83 1.59
N GLU A 30 -14.20 -11.79 1.03
CA GLU A 30 -14.17 -13.14 1.58
C GLU A 30 -13.61 -13.17 3.02
N ALA A 31 -12.52 -12.46 3.28
CA ALA A 31 -11.95 -12.35 4.61
C ALA A 31 -12.88 -11.66 5.60
N ALA A 32 -13.55 -10.58 5.18
CA ALA A 32 -14.55 -9.87 6.00
C ALA A 32 -15.75 -10.78 6.34
N ALA A 33 -16.24 -11.57 5.36
CA ALA A 33 -17.32 -12.54 5.57
C ALA A 33 -16.93 -13.64 6.59
N GLN A 34 -15.63 -13.93 6.74
CA GLN A 34 -15.09 -14.83 7.77
C GLN A 34 -14.86 -14.14 9.13
N GLY A 35 -15.22 -12.86 9.24
CA GLY A 35 -15.15 -12.09 10.49
C GLY A 35 -13.84 -11.34 10.70
N ALA A 36 -13.00 -11.16 9.67
CA ALA A 36 -11.82 -10.31 9.77
C ALA A 36 -12.21 -8.84 9.94
N GLN A 37 -11.57 -8.16 10.87
CA GLN A 37 -11.80 -6.75 11.20
C GLN A 37 -10.67 -5.84 10.70
N VAL A 38 -9.47 -6.41 10.50
CA VAL A 38 -8.32 -5.75 9.87
C VAL A 38 -7.82 -6.66 8.77
N ILE A 39 -7.74 -6.15 7.53
CA ILE A 39 -7.43 -6.96 6.36
C ILE A 39 -6.32 -6.27 5.56
N LEU A 40 -5.17 -6.94 5.42
CA LEU A 40 -3.97 -6.42 4.79
C LEU A 40 -3.79 -7.01 3.38
N PRO A 41 -3.93 -6.23 2.30
CA PRO A 41 -3.49 -6.61 0.96
C PRO A 41 -1.95 -6.69 0.85
N PRO A 42 -1.41 -7.30 -0.23
CA PRO A 42 0.03 -7.33 -0.46
C PRO A 42 0.62 -5.93 -0.68
N GLU A 43 1.93 -5.81 -0.48
CA GLU A 43 2.70 -4.60 -0.77
C GLU A 43 2.61 -4.26 -2.26
N LEU A 44 2.30 -2.98 -2.59
CA LEU A 44 2.25 -2.44 -3.96
C LEU A 44 1.42 -3.28 -4.94
N PHE A 45 0.31 -3.84 -4.46
CA PHE A 45 -0.49 -4.87 -5.16
C PHE A 45 -1.19 -4.40 -6.44
N GLU A 46 -1.21 -3.11 -6.72
CA GLU A 46 -1.81 -2.57 -7.95
C GLU A 46 -1.12 -3.06 -9.23
N ARG A 47 0.14 -3.48 -9.10
CA ARG A 47 0.99 -3.88 -10.23
C ARG A 47 1.89 -5.04 -9.84
N PRO A 48 2.54 -5.70 -10.82
CA PRO A 48 3.67 -6.56 -10.53
C PRO A 48 4.74 -5.77 -9.75
N TYR A 49 5.45 -6.42 -8.84
CA TYR A 49 6.50 -5.76 -8.07
C TYR A 49 7.60 -5.23 -9.01
N PHE A 50 7.52 -3.94 -9.33
CA PHE A 50 8.33 -3.29 -10.36
C PHE A 50 9.77 -3.00 -9.91
N CYS A 51 10.06 -3.05 -8.62
CA CYS A 51 11.39 -2.75 -8.09
C CYS A 51 12.45 -3.84 -8.38
N GLN A 52 12.10 -4.88 -9.12
CA GLN A 52 13.06 -5.88 -9.62
C GLN A 52 13.99 -5.32 -10.70
N GLU A 53 13.56 -4.26 -11.39
CA GLU A 53 14.28 -3.63 -12.49
C GLU A 53 14.38 -2.12 -12.26
N ARG A 54 15.41 -1.47 -12.84
CA ARG A 54 15.56 -0.02 -12.83
C ARG A 54 15.06 0.55 -14.15
N ARG A 55 13.83 1.06 -14.16
CA ARG A 55 13.21 1.68 -15.33
C ARG A 55 12.65 3.06 -14.99
N TYR A 56 13.07 4.07 -15.74
CA TYR A 56 12.60 5.44 -15.50
C TYR A 56 11.11 5.62 -15.77
N GLU A 57 10.53 4.83 -16.67
CA GLU A 57 9.09 4.87 -16.94
C GLU A 57 8.23 4.55 -15.71
N TYR A 58 8.74 3.78 -14.75
CA TYR A 58 8.00 3.39 -13.53
C TYR A 58 7.85 4.53 -12.52
N TYR A 59 8.62 5.62 -12.66
CA TYR A 59 8.34 6.84 -11.90
C TYR A 59 6.96 7.43 -12.21
N GLY A 60 6.43 7.17 -13.41
CA GLY A 60 5.08 7.56 -13.80
C GLY A 60 3.95 6.79 -13.10
N TYR A 61 4.27 5.78 -12.28
CA TYR A 61 3.27 5.03 -11.51
C TYR A 61 2.89 5.72 -10.20
N ALA A 62 3.78 6.57 -9.64
CA ALA A 62 3.53 7.25 -8.39
C ALA A 62 2.29 8.15 -8.47
N ARG A 63 1.48 8.14 -7.41
CA ARG A 63 0.26 8.95 -7.27
C ARG A 63 0.23 9.60 -5.90
N THR A 64 -0.45 10.72 -5.80
CA THR A 64 -0.81 11.27 -4.50
C THR A 64 -1.85 10.36 -3.83
N LEU A 65 -2.01 10.50 -2.52
CA LEU A 65 -3.02 9.76 -1.76
C LEU A 65 -4.43 9.90 -2.36
N GLU A 66 -4.75 11.09 -2.88
CA GLU A 66 -6.04 11.46 -3.42
C GLU A 66 -6.28 10.94 -4.84
N GLU A 67 -5.21 10.62 -5.57
CA GLU A 67 -5.25 10.19 -6.97
C GLU A 67 -4.99 8.69 -7.15
N ASP A 68 -4.56 8.00 -6.11
CA ASP A 68 -4.24 6.58 -6.17
C ASP A 68 -5.51 5.72 -6.26
N ASP A 69 -5.61 4.95 -7.33
CA ASP A 69 -6.81 4.16 -7.65
C ASP A 69 -7.12 3.11 -6.58
N ALA A 70 -6.10 2.44 -6.03
CA ALA A 70 -6.30 1.45 -4.98
C ALA A 70 -6.76 2.12 -3.67
N VAL A 71 -6.14 3.22 -3.27
CA VAL A 71 -6.54 3.96 -2.07
C VAL A 71 -7.98 4.45 -2.19
N ILE A 72 -8.34 5.07 -3.32
CA ILE A 72 -9.71 5.56 -3.57
C ILE A 72 -10.73 4.42 -3.50
N HIS A 73 -10.41 3.28 -4.11
CA HIS A 73 -11.29 2.12 -4.12
C HIS A 73 -11.42 1.50 -2.73
N MET A 74 -10.30 1.30 -2.03
CA MET A 74 -10.28 0.66 -0.71
C MET A 74 -10.93 1.52 0.39
N LYS A 75 -10.94 2.85 0.25
CA LYS A 75 -11.75 3.73 1.14
C LYS A 75 -13.23 3.40 1.07
N LYS A 76 -13.76 3.15 -0.12
CA LYS A 76 -15.17 2.78 -0.30
C LYS A 76 -15.43 1.38 0.24
N LEU A 77 -14.53 0.44 -0.03
CA LEU A 77 -14.63 -0.95 0.41
C LEU A 77 -14.54 -1.07 1.93
N ALA A 78 -13.60 -0.37 2.57
CA ALA A 78 -13.45 -0.33 4.02
C ALA A 78 -14.74 0.13 4.71
N LYS A 79 -15.35 1.21 4.19
CA LYS A 79 -16.63 1.71 4.69
C LYS A 79 -17.78 0.75 4.47
N GLU A 80 -17.85 0.10 3.30
CA GLU A 80 -18.89 -0.88 2.97
C GLU A 80 -18.84 -2.09 3.90
N LEU A 81 -17.63 -2.59 4.17
CA LEU A 81 -17.42 -3.80 4.97
C LEU A 81 -17.25 -3.52 6.47
N GLU A 82 -17.21 -2.25 6.88
CA GLU A 82 -16.91 -1.82 8.25
C GLU A 82 -15.60 -2.45 8.79
N THR A 83 -14.55 -2.52 7.93
CA THR A 83 -13.24 -3.13 8.22
C THR A 83 -12.11 -2.13 8.02
N VAL A 84 -11.03 -2.31 8.79
CA VAL A 84 -9.78 -1.55 8.61
C VAL A 84 -8.96 -2.19 7.50
N ILE A 85 -8.55 -1.39 6.51
CA ILE A 85 -7.73 -1.86 5.37
C ILE A 85 -6.48 -0.99 5.27
N PRO A 86 -5.30 -1.46 5.72
CA PRO A 86 -4.02 -0.81 5.40
C PRO A 86 -3.69 -1.05 3.93
N VAL A 87 -3.48 0.01 3.16
CA VAL A 87 -3.25 -0.06 1.69
C VAL A 87 -1.86 0.42 1.36
N SER A 88 -1.04 -0.47 0.81
CA SER A 88 0.28 -0.10 0.30
C SER A 88 0.16 0.50 -1.10
N PHE A 89 0.83 1.63 -1.33
CA PHE A 89 0.81 2.35 -2.60
C PHE A 89 2.14 3.08 -2.87
N TYR A 90 2.39 3.38 -4.14
CA TYR A 90 3.55 4.18 -4.57
C TYR A 90 3.21 5.66 -4.49
N GLU A 91 3.58 6.29 -3.39
CA GLU A 91 3.24 7.67 -3.07
C GLU A 91 4.10 8.68 -3.83
N ALA A 92 3.45 9.62 -4.51
CA ALA A 92 4.04 10.87 -4.97
C ALA A 92 3.93 11.90 -3.85
N GLY A 93 5.06 12.25 -3.24
CA GLY A 93 5.15 13.29 -2.24
C GLY A 93 5.49 14.66 -2.84
N ASP A 94 5.75 15.65 -2.00
CA ASP A 94 6.18 16.99 -2.39
C ASP A 94 7.57 16.97 -3.04
N HIS A 95 7.88 17.99 -3.82
CA HIS A 95 9.20 18.21 -4.42
C HIS A 95 9.79 17.03 -5.20
N ARG A 96 8.94 16.24 -5.88
CA ARG A 96 9.32 15.04 -6.62
C ARG A 96 9.88 13.90 -5.75
N GLN A 97 9.58 13.93 -4.47
CA GLN A 97 9.86 12.79 -3.60
C GLN A 97 8.86 11.67 -3.86
N MET A 98 9.32 10.44 -3.77
CA MET A 98 8.47 9.26 -3.96
C MET A 98 8.73 8.27 -2.84
N PHE A 99 7.67 7.66 -2.32
CA PHE A 99 7.76 6.79 -1.16
C PHE A 99 7.02 5.47 -1.37
N ASN A 100 7.50 4.44 -0.73
CA ASN A 100 6.74 3.23 -0.50
C ASN A 100 5.93 3.44 0.78
N SER A 101 4.63 3.57 0.65
CA SER A 101 3.75 4.03 1.73
C SER A 101 2.60 3.09 2.01
N VAL A 102 2.09 3.15 3.23
CA VAL A 102 0.85 2.48 3.63
C VAL A 102 -0.12 3.52 4.16
N ALA A 103 -1.27 3.65 3.51
CA ALA A 103 -2.40 4.42 4.02
C ALA A 103 -3.25 3.53 4.95
N VAL A 104 -3.42 3.90 6.20
CA VAL A 104 -4.29 3.16 7.13
C VAL A 104 -5.71 3.69 6.98
N ILE A 105 -6.56 2.90 6.32
CA ILE A 105 -7.97 3.24 6.09
C ILE A 105 -8.81 2.60 7.18
N ASP A 106 -9.59 3.40 7.90
CA ASP A 106 -10.47 2.94 8.97
C ASP A 106 -11.81 2.42 8.43
N ALA A 107 -12.57 1.76 9.27
CA ALA A 107 -13.87 1.16 8.98
C ALA A 107 -14.95 2.15 8.50
N ASP A 108 -14.76 3.45 8.69
CA ASP A 108 -15.63 4.50 8.15
C ASP A 108 -15.19 5.01 6.75
N GLY A 109 -14.08 4.47 6.22
CA GLY A 109 -13.45 4.87 4.97
C GLY A 109 -12.53 6.08 5.08
N SER A 110 -12.30 6.61 6.29
CA SER A 110 -11.35 7.70 6.51
C SER A 110 -9.91 7.20 6.58
N VAL A 111 -8.96 7.98 6.08
CA VAL A 111 -7.53 7.69 6.26
C VAL A 111 -7.08 8.22 7.62
N ARG A 112 -6.57 7.35 8.48
CA ARG A 112 -6.08 7.71 9.82
C ARG A 112 -4.65 8.23 9.80
N GLY A 113 -3.88 7.85 8.81
CA GLY A 113 -2.50 8.28 8.65
C GLY A 113 -1.81 7.51 7.55
N ILE A 114 -0.60 7.98 7.20
CA ILE A 114 0.29 7.36 6.23
C ILE A 114 1.57 6.97 6.95
N TYR A 115 2.01 5.73 6.77
CA TYR A 115 3.34 5.28 7.15
C TYR A 115 4.18 5.13 5.89
N ARG A 116 5.33 5.77 5.87
CA ARG A 116 6.33 5.63 4.81
C ARG A 116 7.40 4.63 5.25
N LYS A 117 7.72 3.67 4.39
CA LYS A 117 8.73 2.64 4.63
C LYS A 117 10.07 3.28 4.96
N THR A 118 10.60 3.00 6.15
CA THR A 118 11.84 3.62 6.65
C THR A 118 13.08 2.91 6.14
N HIS A 119 13.08 1.57 6.15
CA HIS A 119 14.20 0.76 5.70
C HIS A 119 13.97 0.29 4.27
N ILE A 120 14.64 0.93 3.33
CA ILE A 120 14.50 0.66 1.89
C ILE A 120 15.59 -0.32 1.46
N PRO A 121 15.25 -1.54 1.02
CA PRO A 121 16.22 -2.50 0.50
C PRO A 121 16.84 -2.03 -0.82
N ASP A 122 18.08 -2.45 -1.07
CA ASP A 122 18.78 -2.21 -2.33
C ASP A 122 19.69 -3.39 -2.62
N ASP A 123 19.11 -4.46 -3.14
CA ASP A 123 19.81 -5.68 -3.48
C ASP A 123 19.28 -6.23 -4.81
N HIS A 124 19.84 -7.35 -5.26
CA HIS A 124 19.41 -8.01 -6.49
C HIS A 124 17.93 -8.40 -6.41
N TYR A 125 17.12 -7.98 -7.37
CA TYR A 125 15.66 -8.06 -7.41
C TYR A 125 14.89 -7.19 -6.39
N TYR A 126 15.55 -6.38 -5.58
CA TYR A 126 14.95 -5.45 -4.61
C TYR A 126 15.60 -4.09 -4.71
N GLN A 127 15.49 -3.44 -5.88
CA GLN A 127 16.17 -2.18 -6.18
C GLN A 127 15.29 -0.97 -5.78
N GLU A 128 14.76 -1.02 -4.57
CA GLU A 128 13.80 -0.03 -4.08
C GLU A 128 14.40 1.37 -3.90
N LYS A 129 15.68 1.49 -3.56
CA LYS A 129 16.35 2.80 -3.46
C LYS A 129 16.43 3.56 -4.78
N PHE A 130 16.23 2.89 -5.91
CA PHE A 130 16.11 3.57 -7.18
C PHE A 130 14.81 4.37 -7.30
N TYR A 131 13.74 3.95 -6.62
CA TYR A 131 12.40 4.53 -6.72
C TYR A 131 12.01 5.35 -5.50
N PHE A 132 12.37 4.92 -4.30
CA PHE A 132 11.85 5.46 -3.05
C PHE A 132 12.89 6.29 -2.32
N CYS A 133 12.45 7.48 -1.88
CA CYS A 133 13.24 8.34 -1.03
C CYS A 133 13.43 7.71 0.36
N LEU A 134 14.64 7.87 0.89
CA LEU A 134 14.89 7.57 2.30
C LEU A 134 14.23 8.63 3.17
N LEU A 135 13.56 8.20 4.23
CA LEU A 135 13.18 9.10 5.30
C LEU A 135 14.42 9.33 6.16
N TYR A 136 14.94 10.53 6.14
CA TYR A 136 15.85 10.98 7.21
C TYR A 136 14.97 11.23 8.43
N THR A 137 14.70 10.20 9.23
CA THR A 137 14.31 10.41 10.61
C THR A 137 15.50 11.01 11.30
N SER A 138 15.29 12.09 12.05
CA SER A 138 16.29 12.83 12.82
C SER A 138 17.46 11.95 13.23
N ASP A 139 18.61 12.34 12.78
CA ASP A 139 19.85 11.59 12.88
C ASP A 139 20.16 11.26 14.33
N ALA A 140 20.29 9.98 14.64
CA ALA A 140 20.95 9.53 15.88
C ALA A 140 22.47 9.89 15.90
N ALA A 141 22.93 10.73 14.98
CA ALA A 141 24.29 11.24 14.90
C ALA A 141 24.45 12.64 15.50
N ASP A 142 23.37 13.25 15.98
CA ASP A 142 23.41 14.56 16.66
C ASP A 142 23.26 14.47 18.20
N GLU A 143 23.47 13.27 18.79
CA GLU A 143 23.63 13.10 20.25
C GLU A 143 25.09 12.88 20.65
#